data_824cb97e5d144468371f596f9bf1d50a
#
_entry.id   824cb97e5d144468371f596f9bf1d50a
#
_cell.length_a   1.000
_cell.length_b   1.000
_cell.length_c   1.000
_cell.angle_alpha   90.00
_cell.angle_beta   90.00
_cell.angle_gamma   90.00
#
_symmetry.space_group_name_H-M   'P 1'
#
loop_
_entity.id
_entity.type
_entity.pdbx_description
1 polymer ?
#
loop_
_entity_poly.entity_id
_entity_poly.type
_entity_poly.pdbx_seq_one_letter_code
_entity_poly.pdbx_strand_id
1 'polypeptide(L)'
;MAEEIKAGLVGGDRRMLSTASCLSESYECAVWGFSEIYGGADEEYLKNSVKCVDWTSAVSESDVVVLPLPVSGDGVHLRTPLEKNRAEPAITEICGRMKRGSLLLGG
;
A
#
# COMPACT_ATOMS: atom_id res chain seq x y z
N MET A 1 9.47 -17.17 -19.10
CA MET A 1 9.76 -16.32 -17.96
C MET A 1 8.49 -16.09 -17.15
N ALA A 2 8.58 -16.24 -15.85
CA ALA A 2 7.43 -16.04 -15.01
C ALA A 2 7.00 -14.56 -15.05
N GLU A 3 5.71 -14.33 -15.07
CA GLU A 3 5.20 -12.99 -14.95
C GLU A 3 5.42 -12.48 -13.53
N GLU A 4 5.88 -11.26 -13.42
CA GLU A 4 6.06 -10.65 -12.12
C GLU A 4 4.73 -10.18 -11.58
N ILE A 5 4.46 -10.56 -10.35
CA ILE A 5 3.26 -10.12 -9.64
C ILE A 5 3.59 -8.79 -8.98
N LYS A 6 2.72 -7.82 -9.19
CA LYS A 6 2.85 -6.49 -8.58
C LYS A 6 1.91 -6.38 -7.40
N ALA A 7 2.45 -6.02 -6.24
CA ALA A 7 1.67 -5.82 -5.03
C ALA A 7 1.64 -4.34 -4.68
N GLY A 8 0.45 -3.80 -4.44
CA GLY A 8 0.28 -2.43 -3.99
C GLY A 8 -0.12 -2.43 -2.52
N LEU A 9 0.67 -1.78 -1.68
CA LEU A 9 0.39 -1.68 -0.26
C LEU A 9 0.00 -0.24 0.05
N VAL A 10 -1.20 -0.04 0.53
CA VAL A 10 -1.73 1.31 0.73
C VAL A 10 -2.16 1.52 2.18
N GLY A 11 -1.57 2.52 2.81
CA GLY A 11 -1.94 2.93 4.16
C GLY A 11 -1.43 1.99 5.25
N GLY A 12 -1.91 2.24 6.46
CA GLY A 12 -1.58 1.43 7.62
C GLY A 12 -0.47 1.99 8.48
N ASP A 13 -0.19 1.28 9.56
CA ASP A 13 0.83 1.66 10.52
C ASP A 13 2.16 0.94 10.24
N ARG A 14 3.04 0.95 11.25
CA ARG A 14 4.38 0.38 11.11
C ARG A 14 4.40 -1.11 10.78
N ARG A 15 3.32 -1.83 11.06
CA ARG A 15 3.23 -3.26 10.72
C ARG A 15 3.23 -3.49 9.20
N MET A 16 2.69 -2.53 8.46
CA MET A 16 2.72 -2.59 7.00
C MET A 16 4.14 -2.46 6.45
N LEU A 17 5.02 -1.78 7.16
CA LEU A 17 6.42 -1.65 6.75
C LEU A 17 7.10 -3.02 6.71
N SER A 18 6.88 -3.84 7.74
CA SER A 18 7.40 -5.20 7.77
C SER A 18 6.82 -6.05 6.64
N THR A 19 5.53 -5.89 6.36
CA THR A 19 4.88 -6.59 5.28
C THR A 19 5.49 -6.20 3.92
N ALA A 20 5.69 -4.90 3.71
CA ALA A 20 6.30 -4.40 2.47
C ALA A 20 7.72 -4.94 2.30
N SER A 21 8.51 -4.92 3.36
CA SER A 21 9.88 -5.43 3.32
C SER A 21 9.90 -6.91 2.94
N CYS A 22 9.03 -7.69 3.53
CA CYS A 22 8.93 -9.12 3.27
C CYS A 22 8.49 -9.41 1.83
N LEU A 23 7.42 -8.75 1.38
CA LEU A 23 6.87 -8.97 0.04
C LEU A 23 7.82 -8.52 -1.07
N SER A 24 8.57 -7.44 -0.83
CA SER A 24 9.48 -6.90 -1.84
C SER A 24 10.65 -7.82 -2.16
N GLU A 25 10.87 -8.85 -1.37
CA GLU A 25 11.90 -9.85 -1.67
C GLU A 25 11.46 -10.80 -2.80
N SER A 26 10.16 -10.95 -3.01
CA SER A 26 9.63 -11.90 -3.99
C SER A 26 8.77 -11.26 -5.07
N TYR A 27 8.26 -10.06 -4.84
CA TYR A 27 7.32 -9.40 -5.75
C TYR A 27 7.73 -7.95 -5.96
N GLU A 28 7.28 -7.36 -7.07
CA GLU A 28 7.40 -5.92 -7.24
C GLU A 28 6.38 -5.26 -6.32
N CYS A 29 6.83 -4.34 -5.49
CA CYS A 29 5.95 -3.65 -4.55
C CYS A 29 5.89 -2.16 -4.84
N ALA A 30 4.68 -1.60 -4.80
CA ALA A 30 4.44 -0.17 -4.84
C ALA A 30 3.73 0.18 -3.54
N VAL A 31 4.17 1.24 -2.88
CA VAL A 31 3.64 1.61 -1.57
C VAL A 31 3.16 3.05 -1.56
N TRP A 32 2.11 3.30 -0.79
CA TRP A 32 1.60 4.64 -0.56
C TRP A 32 1.05 4.74 0.86
N GLY A 33 1.19 5.90 1.46
CA GLY A 33 0.64 6.14 2.80
C GLY A 33 1.70 6.10 3.88
N PHE A 34 2.98 6.28 3.53
CA PHE A 34 4.09 6.17 4.48
C PHE A 34 5.03 7.37 4.46
N SER A 35 4.59 8.50 3.93
CA SER A 35 5.47 9.66 3.77
C SER A 35 6.04 10.21 5.07
N GLU A 36 5.38 9.94 6.21
CA GLU A 36 5.87 10.37 7.53
C GLU A 36 7.23 9.75 7.86
N ILE A 37 7.52 8.55 7.35
CA ILE A 37 8.77 7.85 7.70
C ILE A 37 9.90 8.11 6.70
N TYR A 38 9.63 8.84 5.62
CA TYR A 38 10.65 9.12 4.61
C TYR A 38 11.74 10.02 5.20
N GLY A 39 12.98 9.67 4.89
CA GLY A 39 14.14 10.40 5.43
C GLY A 39 14.61 9.89 6.79
N GLY A 40 13.88 8.96 7.40
CA GLY A 40 14.23 8.37 8.68
C GLY A 40 14.73 6.93 8.55
N ALA A 41 15.05 6.33 9.68
CA ALA A 41 15.58 4.97 9.72
C ALA A 41 14.57 3.93 9.17
N ASP A 42 13.29 4.17 9.37
CA ASP A 42 12.25 3.22 8.93
C ASP A 42 12.08 3.15 7.42
N GLU A 43 12.60 4.10 6.69
CA GLU A 43 12.53 4.07 5.23
C GLU A 43 13.25 2.85 4.66
N GLU A 44 14.18 2.28 5.41
CA GLU A 44 14.88 1.06 5.04
C GLU A 44 13.93 -0.09 4.70
N TYR A 45 12.78 -0.16 5.38
CA TYR A 45 11.77 -1.19 5.10
C TYR A 45 11.22 -1.08 3.68
N LEU A 46 11.30 0.10 3.08
CA LEU A 46 10.72 0.38 1.76
C LEU A 46 11.77 0.50 0.67
N LYS A 47 13.01 0.14 0.94
CA LYS A 47 14.13 0.35 0.00
C LYS A 47 13.96 -0.37 -1.33
N ASN A 48 13.27 -1.49 -1.34
CA ASN A 48 13.03 -2.28 -2.55
C ASN A 48 11.66 -2.05 -3.15
N SER A 49 10.92 -1.07 -2.64
CA SER A 49 9.57 -0.77 -3.09
C SER A 49 9.54 0.58 -3.79
N VAL A 50 8.62 0.73 -4.74
CA VAL A 50 8.38 2.02 -5.39
C VAL A 50 7.47 2.84 -4.47
N LYS A 51 7.93 4.03 -4.10
CA LYS A 51 7.16 4.94 -3.25
C LYS A 51 6.31 5.82 -4.14
N CYS A 52 5.01 5.59 -4.15
CA CYS A 52 4.07 6.32 -5.00
C CYS A 52 3.67 7.66 -4.39
N VAL A 53 3.47 8.64 -5.24
CA VAL A 53 3.06 9.99 -4.81
C VAL A 53 1.59 10.00 -4.43
N ASP A 54 0.77 9.21 -5.12
CA ASP A 54 -0.65 9.11 -4.81
C ASP A 54 -1.08 7.64 -4.74
N TRP A 55 -2.19 7.41 -4.07
CA TRP A 55 -2.67 6.05 -3.84
C TRP A 55 -3.18 5.38 -5.12
N THR A 56 -3.64 6.17 -6.09
CA THR A 56 -4.19 5.60 -7.32
C THR A 56 -3.13 4.83 -8.10
N SER A 57 -1.90 5.32 -8.11
CA SER A 57 -0.80 4.64 -8.80
C SER A 57 -0.49 3.29 -8.14
N ALA A 58 -0.52 3.24 -6.82
CA ALA A 58 -0.24 1.99 -6.11
C ALA A 58 -1.35 0.95 -6.34
N VAL A 59 -2.57 1.39 -6.54
CA VAL A 59 -3.73 0.50 -6.68
C VAL A 59 -3.95 0.05 -8.11
N SER A 60 -3.94 0.99 -9.07
CA SER A 60 -4.41 0.71 -10.42
C SER A 60 -3.50 -0.22 -11.23
N GLU A 61 -2.23 -0.29 -10.87
CA GLU A 61 -1.28 -1.12 -11.62
C GLU A 61 -0.92 -2.43 -10.91
N SER A 62 -1.52 -2.68 -9.75
CA SER A 62 -1.16 -3.83 -8.94
C SER A 62 -2.06 -5.04 -9.22
N ASP A 63 -1.47 -6.22 -9.17
CA ASP A 63 -2.20 -7.47 -9.29
C ASP A 63 -2.84 -7.84 -7.96
N VAL A 64 -2.21 -7.43 -6.87
CA VAL A 64 -2.70 -7.63 -5.51
C VAL A 64 -2.63 -6.30 -4.78
N VAL A 65 -3.72 -5.90 -4.16
CA VAL A 65 -3.76 -4.70 -3.32
C VAL A 65 -3.88 -5.16 -1.88
N VAL A 66 -2.92 -4.75 -1.05
CA VAL A 66 -2.87 -5.13 0.36
C VAL A 66 -3.31 -3.94 1.21
N LEU A 67 -4.34 -4.15 1.99
CA LEU A 67 -4.88 -3.14 2.91
C LEU A 67 -4.36 -3.37 4.33
N PRO A 68 -4.31 -2.33 5.14
CA PRO A 68 -3.81 -2.46 6.52
C PRO A 68 -4.76 -3.21 7.45
N LEU A 69 -4.26 -3.50 8.63
CA LEU A 69 -5.04 -4.12 9.70
C LEU A 69 -4.97 -3.20 10.92
N PRO A 70 -6.04 -2.62 11.37
CA PRO A 70 -7.38 -2.63 10.75
C PRO A 70 -7.40 -1.78 9.48
N VAL A 71 -8.28 -2.13 8.55
CA VAL A 71 -8.42 -1.43 7.28
C VAL A 71 -8.91 0.00 7.49
N SER A 72 -9.82 0.17 8.40
CA SER A 72 -10.49 1.45 8.61
C SER A 72 -10.81 1.69 10.07
N GLY A 73 -10.83 2.97 10.46
CA GLY A 73 -11.28 3.35 11.79
C GLY A 73 -12.77 3.69 11.83
N ASP A 74 -13.34 4.10 10.70
CA ASP A 74 -14.75 4.52 10.62
C ASP A 74 -15.61 3.61 9.74
N GLY A 75 -15.01 2.58 9.14
CA GLY A 75 -15.71 1.66 8.26
C GLY A 75 -15.84 2.15 6.82
N VAL A 76 -15.38 3.36 6.51
CA VAL A 76 -15.51 3.97 5.17
C VAL A 76 -14.16 4.30 4.56
N HIS A 77 -13.27 4.90 5.35
CA HIS A 77 -12.00 5.43 4.85
C HIS A 77 -10.82 4.56 5.27
N LEU A 78 -9.83 4.45 4.40
CA LEU A 78 -8.59 3.75 4.65
C LEU A 78 -7.80 4.47 5.76
N ARG A 79 -7.23 3.71 6.68
CA ARG A 79 -6.35 4.29 7.71
C ARG A 79 -4.97 4.59 7.13
N THR A 80 -4.54 5.85 7.28
CA THR A 80 -3.25 6.29 6.78
C THR A 80 -2.46 7.08 7.83
N PRO A 81 -2.19 6.46 9.02
CA PRO A 81 -1.55 7.19 10.12
C PRO A 81 -0.12 7.64 9.81
N LEU A 82 0.55 7.00 8.86
CA LEU A 82 1.92 7.36 8.48
C LEU A 82 2.00 8.23 7.23
N GLU A 83 0.86 8.70 6.74
CA GLU A 83 0.83 9.59 5.59
C GLU A 83 0.81 11.05 6.04
N LYS A 84 1.79 11.81 5.59
CA LYS A 84 1.99 13.19 6.00
C LYS A 84 0.79 14.09 5.71
N ASN A 85 0.19 13.90 4.55
CA ASN A 85 -0.94 14.72 4.11
C ASN A 85 -2.28 14.20 4.63
N ARG A 86 -2.27 13.10 5.32
CA ARG A 86 -3.46 12.49 5.91
C ARG A 86 -4.62 12.29 4.94
N ALA A 87 -4.29 12.04 3.68
CA ALA A 87 -5.32 11.69 2.72
C ALA A 87 -5.85 10.30 3.06
N GLU A 88 -7.16 10.19 3.21
CA GLU A 88 -7.80 8.94 3.58
C GLU A 88 -8.85 8.58 2.53
N PRO A 89 -8.44 7.91 1.44
CA PRO A 89 -9.40 7.55 0.40
C PRO A 89 -10.46 6.60 0.94
N ALA A 90 -11.67 6.71 0.41
CA ALA A 90 -12.72 5.76 0.75
C ALA A 90 -12.37 4.39 0.20
N ILE A 91 -12.71 3.34 0.94
CA ILE A 91 -12.43 1.97 0.51
C ILE A 91 -13.10 1.67 -0.82
N THR A 92 -14.31 2.20 -1.04
CA THR A 92 -15.01 2.04 -2.31
C THR A 92 -14.27 2.68 -3.48
N GLU A 93 -13.56 3.78 -3.23
CA GLU A 93 -12.74 4.41 -4.26
C GLU A 93 -11.56 3.51 -4.64
N ILE A 94 -10.95 2.89 -3.65
CA ILE A 94 -9.82 1.97 -3.87
C ILE A 94 -10.29 0.81 -4.74
N CYS A 95 -11.42 0.19 -4.39
CA CYS A 95 -11.95 -0.91 -5.16
C CYS A 95 -12.29 -0.50 -6.60
N GLY A 96 -12.78 0.72 -6.78
CA GLY A 96 -13.11 1.24 -8.11
C GLY A 96 -11.90 1.51 -9.00
N ARG A 97 -10.72 1.66 -8.39
CA ARG A 97 -9.48 1.92 -9.15
C ARG A 97 -8.64 0.67 -9.38
N MET A 98 -8.98 -0.44 -8.76
CA MET A 98 -8.25 -1.69 -8.95
C MET A 98 -8.42 -2.18 -10.38
N LYS A 99 -7.35 -2.70 -10.97
CA LYS A 99 -7.44 -3.23 -12.31
C LYS A 99 -8.24 -4.53 -12.31
N ARG A 100 -8.83 -4.83 -13.46
CA ARG A 100 -9.69 -6.00 -13.61
C ARG A 100 -8.89 -7.28 -13.33
N GLY A 101 -9.47 -8.15 -12.53
CA GLY A 101 -8.84 -9.41 -12.18
C GLY A 101 -7.85 -9.36 -11.05
N SER A 102 -7.63 -8.20 -10.46
CA SER A 102 -6.73 -8.08 -9.31
C SER A 102 -7.39 -8.58 -8.03
N LEU A 103 -6.56 -8.87 -7.04
CA LEU A 103 -6.99 -9.42 -5.75
C LEU A 103 -6.83 -8.37 -4.66
N LEU A 104 -7.83 -8.28 -3.78
CA LEU A 104 -7.78 -7.41 -2.62
C LEU A 104 -7.58 -8.24 -1.36
N LEU A 105 -6.53 -7.95 -0.61
CA LEU A 105 -6.26 -8.59 0.68
C LEU A 105 -6.42 -7.56 1.78
N GLY A 106 -7.17 -7.89 2.81
CA GLY A 106 -7.41 -6.98 3.91
C GLY A 106 -7.52 -7.70 5.24
N GLY A 107 -7.27 -6.96 6.28
CA GLY A 107 -7.38 -7.47 7.64
C GLY A 107 -8.72 -7.16 8.28
#